data_e59c58a56648f56c18923391e9e2075f
#
_entry.id   e59c58a56648f56c18923391e9e2075f
#
_cell.length_a   1.000
_cell.length_b   1.000
_cell.length_c   1.000
_cell.angle_alpha   90.00
_cell.angle_beta   90.00
_cell.angle_gamma   90.00
#
_symmetry.space_group_name_H-M   'P 1'
#
loop_
_entity.id
_entity.type
_entity.pdbx_description
1 polymer ?
#
loop_
_entity_poly.entity_id
_entity_poly.type
_entity_poly.pdbx_seq_one_letter_code
_entity_poly.pdbx_strand_id
1 'polypeptide(L)'
;MKKIPVILSGGTGTRLWPLSRKELPKQFLGVASEKTMIQETVLRLRYMDFSDPIVVCNESYTSIVYEQLRDIQVDSPYVIFEPERRNSGPAVASAAFLAESFDTDSVIVVFPSDHVIRDAKNLAKAVEEGCRLAGLDKMVTLGVKPTYPETGYGYMEIYPESSDNTCYKLKTFVEKPDEKTATALIQKGNYFWSSGIFIFKAKVFLSELEKYSNEIYKNMKKAFSKATRKDHCLRLESESFKKIPFCSIDHAVMEYTDKGMVVPLDAGWSDIGSWHALWDYQDKDSNNNVLLGDVLALDTKESYILGKNRLVVGVGLKDIVIVETEDVVLVANKNRVQDVKKIVEELERKKHPATN
;
A
#
# COMPACT_ATOMS: atom_id res chain seq x y z
N MET A 1 16.13 -13.36 16.59
CA MET A 1 15.32 -13.22 15.35
C MET A 1 15.16 -11.75 15.08
N LYS A 2 15.77 -11.24 14.02
CA LYS A 2 15.74 -9.84 13.65
C LYS A 2 14.40 -9.53 12.97
N LYS A 3 13.70 -8.47 13.37
CA LYS A 3 12.47 -8.00 12.74
C LYS A 3 12.81 -6.82 11.83
N ILE A 4 12.57 -6.95 10.54
CA ILE A 4 12.98 -5.98 9.53
C ILE A 4 11.73 -5.44 8.84
N PRO A 5 11.41 -4.15 8.96
CA PRO A 5 10.31 -3.55 8.23
C PRO A 5 10.72 -3.31 6.77
N VAL A 6 9.82 -3.67 5.86
CA VAL A 6 9.98 -3.48 4.42
C VAL A 6 8.89 -2.54 3.93
N ILE A 7 9.30 -1.41 3.36
CA ILE A 7 8.39 -0.38 2.85
C ILE A 7 8.32 -0.49 1.33
N LEU A 8 7.15 -0.86 0.79
CA LEU A 8 6.93 -0.93 -0.65
C LEU A 8 6.47 0.42 -1.19
N SER A 9 7.29 1.06 -2.03
CA SER A 9 7.02 2.38 -2.60
C SER A 9 7.00 2.35 -4.13
N GLY A 10 6.14 1.49 -4.71
CA GLY A 10 6.08 1.24 -6.16
C GLY A 10 4.80 1.68 -6.87
N GLY A 11 3.76 2.10 -6.15
CA GLY A 11 2.47 2.47 -6.71
C GLY A 11 2.50 3.78 -7.53
N THR A 12 1.56 3.95 -8.47
CA THR A 12 1.37 5.21 -9.22
C THR A 12 0.34 6.14 -8.62
N GLY A 13 -0.63 5.58 -7.87
CA GLY A 13 -1.68 6.35 -7.18
C GLY A 13 -2.58 7.21 -8.08
N THR A 14 -2.73 6.89 -9.37
CA THR A 14 -3.39 7.72 -10.41
C THR A 14 -4.83 8.13 -10.10
N ARG A 15 -5.51 7.41 -9.20
CA ARG A 15 -6.91 7.73 -8.80
C ARG A 15 -7.04 9.00 -7.95
N LEU A 16 -5.94 9.50 -7.36
CA LEU A 16 -5.90 10.80 -6.66
C LEU A 16 -5.39 11.94 -7.56
N TRP A 17 -5.39 11.73 -8.89
CA TRP A 17 -5.19 12.83 -9.81
C TRP A 17 -6.26 13.92 -9.55
N PRO A 18 -5.91 15.23 -9.58
CA PRO A 18 -4.69 15.83 -10.05
C PRO A 18 -3.58 16.00 -9.02
N LEU A 19 -3.74 15.57 -7.77
CA LEU A 19 -2.63 15.65 -6.79
C LEU A 19 -1.53 14.64 -7.10
N SER A 20 -1.90 13.38 -7.37
CA SER A 20 -0.93 12.35 -7.76
C SER A 20 -0.60 12.46 -9.24
N ARG A 21 0.68 12.40 -9.55
CA ARG A 21 1.24 12.51 -10.90
C ARG A 21 2.26 11.40 -11.12
N LYS A 22 2.67 11.21 -12.37
CA LYS A 22 3.70 10.23 -12.72
C LYS A 22 5.01 10.50 -11.98
N GLU A 23 5.41 11.78 -11.89
CA GLU A 23 6.64 12.20 -11.20
C GLU A 23 6.46 12.35 -9.69
N LEU A 24 5.24 12.52 -9.21
CA LEU A 24 4.88 12.64 -7.80
C LEU A 24 3.73 11.70 -7.42
N PRO A 25 3.98 10.39 -7.31
CA PRO A 25 2.99 9.40 -6.91
C PRO A 25 2.43 9.63 -5.49
N LYS A 26 1.27 9.03 -5.23
CA LYS A 26 0.49 9.17 -4.00
C LYS A 26 1.31 9.04 -2.71
N GLN A 27 2.22 8.07 -2.63
CA GLN A 27 3.02 7.81 -1.45
C GLN A 27 3.94 8.98 -1.04
N PHE A 28 4.24 9.88 -1.96
CA PHE A 28 5.06 11.08 -1.70
C PHE A 28 4.23 12.34 -1.45
N LEU A 29 2.91 12.19 -1.28
CA LEU A 29 1.98 13.29 -1.00
C LEU A 29 1.52 13.26 0.45
N GLY A 30 1.36 14.45 1.05
CA GLY A 30 0.64 14.66 2.31
C GLY A 30 -0.85 14.80 2.03
N VAL A 31 -1.58 13.68 1.91
CA VAL A 31 -3.03 13.69 1.61
C VAL A 31 -3.89 13.50 2.85
N ALA A 32 -3.36 12.89 3.89
CA ALA A 32 -4.06 12.59 5.13
C ALA A 32 -3.55 13.43 6.32
N SER A 33 -2.36 13.99 6.21
CA SER A 33 -1.70 14.85 7.19
C SER A 33 -0.70 15.78 6.50
N GLU A 34 0.03 16.59 7.29
CA GLU A 34 1.15 17.41 6.79
C GLU A 34 2.36 16.56 6.33
N LYS A 35 2.47 15.33 6.84
CA LYS A 35 3.51 14.40 6.42
C LYS A 35 3.07 13.61 5.19
N THR A 36 4.04 13.23 4.36
CA THR A 36 3.74 12.36 3.22
C THR A 36 3.41 10.93 3.68
N MET A 37 2.71 10.17 2.85
CA MET A 37 2.27 8.83 3.25
C MET A 37 3.43 7.88 3.54
N ILE A 38 4.55 7.99 2.82
CA ILE A 38 5.76 7.22 3.14
C ILE A 38 6.36 7.65 4.48
N GLN A 39 6.40 8.95 4.78
CA GLN A 39 6.85 9.47 6.07
C GLN A 39 5.96 8.94 7.21
N GLU A 40 4.64 9.03 7.07
CA GLU A 40 3.69 8.47 8.03
C GLU A 40 3.88 6.97 8.24
N THR A 41 4.13 6.23 7.17
CA THR A 41 4.36 4.78 7.25
C THR A 41 5.62 4.46 8.04
N VAL A 42 6.72 5.19 7.81
CA VAL A 42 7.97 4.99 8.54
C VAL A 42 7.88 5.48 9.98
N LEU A 43 7.20 6.61 10.24
CA LEU A 43 7.01 7.13 11.60
C LEU A 43 6.24 6.15 12.49
N ARG A 44 5.28 5.40 11.94
CA ARG A 44 4.53 4.36 12.67
C ARG A 44 5.42 3.22 13.17
N LEU A 45 6.56 2.95 12.51
CA LEU A 45 7.50 1.91 12.94
C LEU A 45 8.10 2.18 14.33
N ARG A 46 8.12 3.44 14.78
CA ARG A 46 8.63 3.85 16.10
C ARG A 46 7.83 3.24 17.28
N TYR A 47 6.64 2.73 17.01
CA TYR A 47 5.83 2.02 18.01
C TYR A 47 6.18 0.53 18.12
N MET A 48 7.16 0.05 17.34
CA MET A 48 7.51 -1.36 17.20
C MET A 48 9.02 -1.54 17.39
N ASP A 49 9.42 -2.72 17.88
CA ASP A 49 10.83 -3.09 18.01
C ASP A 49 11.36 -3.65 16.69
N PHE A 50 11.79 -2.72 15.82
CA PHE A 50 12.31 -3.02 14.50
C PHE A 50 13.77 -2.57 14.33
N SER A 51 14.48 -3.24 13.42
CA SER A 51 15.73 -2.73 12.87
C SER A 51 15.46 -1.65 11.81
N ASP A 52 16.54 -1.10 11.22
CA ASP A 52 16.44 -0.13 10.12
C ASP A 52 15.60 -0.67 8.96
N PRO A 53 14.76 0.18 8.35
CA PRO A 53 13.85 -0.21 7.29
C PRO A 53 14.58 -0.52 5.98
N ILE A 54 14.03 -1.49 5.23
CA ILE A 54 14.33 -1.67 3.81
C ILE A 54 13.23 -0.97 3.02
N VAL A 55 13.59 -0.02 2.18
CA VAL A 55 12.65 0.64 1.26
C VAL A 55 12.86 0.08 -0.14
N VAL A 56 11.79 -0.41 -0.78
CA VAL A 56 11.83 -0.88 -2.17
C VAL A 56 11.08 0.12 -3.04
N CYS A 57 11.75 0.71 -4.01
CA CYS A 57 11.16 1.70 -4.91
C CYS A 57 11.71 1.62 -6.33
N ASN A 58 11.04 2.27 -7.27
CA ASN A 58 11.58 2.43 -8.61
C ASN A 58 12.76 3.41 -8.61
N GLU A 59 13.75 3.16 -9.46
CA GLU A 59 14.96 3.98 -9.57
C GLU A 59 14.68 5.46 -9.87
N SER A 60 13.58 5.77 -10.56
CA SER A 60 13.18 7.15 -10.87
C SER A 60 12.82 7.99 -9.62
N TYR A 61 12.54 7.35 -8.50
CA TYR A 61 12.16 8.03 -7.25
C TYR A 61 13.29 8.13 -6.22
N THR A 62 14.53 7.86 -6.62
CA THR A 62 15.69 7.86 -5.71
C THR A 62 15.80 9.14 -4.88
N SER A 63 15.78 10.30 -5.53
CA SER A 63 15.99 11.60 -4.86
C SER A 63 14.89 11.90 -3.84
N ILE A 64 13.61 11.72 -4.25
CA ILE A 64 12.48 12.05 -3.39
C ILE A 64 12.38 11.10 -2.17
N VAL A 65 12.74 9.81 -2.33
CA VAL A 65 12.75 8.87 -1.20
C VAL A 65 13.78 9.29 -0.15
N TYR A 66 15.01 9.61 -0.57
CA TYR A 66 16.04 10.05 0.38
C TYR A 66 15.70 11.38 1.04
N GLU A 67 15.19 12.35 0.28
CA GLU A 67 14.77 13.65 0.80
C GLU A 67 13.71 13.47 1.89
N GLN A 68 12.61 12.76 1.58
CA GLN A 68 11.50 12.61 2.51
C GLN A 68 11.85 11.77 3.74
N LEU A 69 12.73 10.77 3.63
CA LEU A 69 13.17 10.00 4.79
C LEU A 69 14.13 10.81 5.68
N ARG A 70 15.02 11.61 5.10
CA ARG A 70 15.89 12.52 5.85
C ARG A 70 15.09 13.55 6.64
N ASP A 71 14.00 14.09 6.09
CA ASP A 71 13.12 15.06 6.76
C ASP A 71 12.51 14.53 8.06
N ILE A 72 12.44 13.21 8.21
CA ILE A 72 11.99 12.53 9.43
C ILE A 72 13.12 11.84 10.18
N GLN A 73 14.38 12.26 9.95
CA GLN A 73 15.57 11.77 10.64
C GLN A 73 15.84 10.27 10.44
N VAL A 74 15.62 9.77 9.25
CA VAL A 74 16.04 8.44 8.81
C VAL A 74 17.16 8.61 7.78
N ASP A 75 18.41 8.69 8.29
CA ASP A 75 19.56 9.12 7.49
C ASP A 75 20.17 7.99 6.64
N SER A 76 20.00 6.74 7.04
CA SER A 76 20.70 5.60 6.41
C SER A 76 19.77 4.39 6.18
N PRO A 77 18.62 4.55 5.52
CA PRO A 77 17.75 3.42 5.21
C PRO A 77 18.43 2.50 4.18
N TYR A 78 18.16 1.20 4.26
CA TYR A 78 18.46 0.32 3.14
C TYR A 78 17.50 0.58 2.00
N VAL A 79 17.99 0.89 0.80
CA VAL A 79 17.11 1.16 -0.35
C VAL A 79 17.43 0.19 -1.48
N ILE A 80 16.40 -0.51 -1.96
CA ILE A 80 16.46 -1.37 -3.14
C ILE A 80 15.79 -0.64 -4.29
N PHE A 81 16.54 -0.42 -5.36
CA PHE A 81 16.06 0.21 -6.59
C PHE A 81 15.71 -0.85 -7.62
N GLU A 82 14.42 -0.86 -7.99
CA GLU A 82 13.91 -1.66 -9.10
C GLU A 82 14.05 -0.87 -10.41
N PRO A 83 14.63 -1.47 -11.48
CA PRO A 83 14.77 -0.80 -12.78
C PRO A 83 13.42 -0.60 -13.48
N GLU A 84 12.45 -1.47 -13.20
CA GLU A 84 11.09 -1.43 -13.76
C GLU A 84 10.06 -1.83 -12.70
N ARG A 85 8.78 -1.56 -12.96
CA ARG A 85 7.68 -1.99 -12.09
C ARG A 85 7.25 -3.42 -12.42
N ARG A 86 7.25 -4.31 -11.43
CA ARG A 86 6.87 -5.72 -11.58
C ARG A 86 5.85 -6.20 -10.53
N ASN A 87 5.16 -5.24 -9.85
CA ASN A 87 4.21 -5.49 -8.76
C ASN A 87 4.89 -5.95 -7.45
N SER A 88 4.10 -6.28 -6.42
CA SER A 88 4.58 -6.53 -5.06
C SER A 88 5.37 -7.83 -4.88
N GLY A 89 5.09 -8.88 -5.65
CA GLY A 89 5.80 -10.16 -5.51
C GLY A 89 7.31 -10.05 -5.70
N PRO A 90 7.80 -9.51 -6.82
CA PRO A 90 9.24 -9.25 -7.03
C PRO A 90 9.83 -8.27 -6.03
N ALA A 91 9.11 -7.20 -5.66
CA ALA A 91 9.58 -6.23 -4.69
C ALA A 91 9.84 -6.88 -3.32
N VAL A 92 8.90 -7.69 -2.83
CA VAL A 92 9.05 -8.45 -1.58
C VAL A 92 10.17 -9.48 -1.70
N ALA A 93 10.33 -10.13 -2.86
CA ALA A 93 11.41 -11.09 -3.08
C ALA A 93 12.80 -10.45 -2.97
N SER A 94 12.97 -9.24 -3.53
CA SER A 94 14.23 -8.49 -3.43
C SER A 94 14.58 -8.15 -1.98
N ALA A 95 13.57 -7.69 -1.21
CA ALA A 95 13.74 -7.40 0.22
C ALA A 95 14.02 -8.67 1.04
N ALA A 96 13.37 -9.80 0.71
CA ALA A 96 13.60 -11.07 1.38
C ALA A 96 15.03 -11.59 1.17
N PHE A 97 15.57 -11.51 -0.06
CA PHE A 97 16.98 -11.86 -0.31
C PHE A 97 17.95 -10.96 0.46
N LEU A 98 17.66 -9.66 0.58
CA LEU A 98 18.48 -8.74 1.36
C LEU A 98 18.39 -9.06 2.85
N ALA A 99 17.19 -9.27 3.38
CA ALA A 99 16.96 -9.58 4.79
C ALA A 99 17.63 -10.93 5.20
N GLU A 100 17.52 -11.95 4.34
CA GLU A 100 18.20 -13.26 4.56
C GLU A 100 19.72 -13.12 4.61
N SER A 101 20.30 -12.16 3.85
CA SER A 101 21.75 -11.89 3.91
C SER A 101 22.20 -11.25 5.22
N PHE A 102 21.31 -10.63 5.99
CA PHE A 102 21.60 -10.08 7.32
C PHE A 102 21.48 -11.14 8.42
N ASP A 103 20.41 -11.94 8.37
CA ASP A 103 20.10 -13.01 9.32
C ASP A 103 19.15 -13.99 8.63
N THR A 104 19.55 -15.26 8.55
CA THR A 104 18.75 -16.33 7.91
C THR A 104 17.41 -16.58 8.59
N ASP A 105 17.27 -16.20 9.86
CA ASP A 105 16.03 -16.29 10.64
C ASP A 105 15.28 -14.96 10.74
N SER A 106 15.67 -13.95 9.93
CA SER A 106 15.00 -12.66 9.93
C SER A 106 13.52 -12.79 9.57
N VAL A 107 12.66 -12.07 10.31
CA VAL A 107 11.25 -11.84 9.98
C VAL A 107 11.16 -10.51 9.26
N ILE A 108 10.59 -10.51 8.07
CA ILE A 108 10.23 -9.28 7.38
C ILE A 108 8.77 -8.93 7.62
N VAL A 109 8.51 -7.64 7.83
CA VAL A 109 7.16 -7.07 7.96
C VAL A 109 6.99 -6.08 6.82
N VAL A 110 6.17 -6.44 5.84
CA VAL A 110 5.98 -5.69 4.61
C VAL A 110 4.83 -4.72 4.77
N PHE A 111 5.09 -3.43 4.54
CA PHE A 111 4.10 -2.36 4.60
C PHE A 111 4.00 -1.66 3.23
N PRO A 112 2.79 -1.49 2.68
CA PRO A 112 2.56 -0.50 1.63
C PRO A 112 2.87 0.92 2.16
N SER A 113 3.54 1.75 1.35
CA SER A 113 3.90 3.13 1.75
C SER A 113 2.76 4.13 1.60
N ASP A 114 1.61 3.70 1.07
CA ASP A 114 0.52 4.57 0.63
C ASP A 114 -0.83 4.27 1.31
N HIS A 115 -0.78 3.60 2.46
CA HIS A 115 -1.95 3.33 3.32
C HIS A 115 -1.94 4.20 4.58
N VAL A 116 -3.12 4.54 5.06
CA VAL A 116 -3.31 5.25 6.33
C VAL A 116 -3.74 4.30 7.43
N ILE A 117 -3.36 4.63 8.65
CA ILE A 117 -3.71 3.89 9.87
C ILE A 117 -3.89 4.92 10.98
N ARG A 118 -5.06 4.94 11.62
CA ARG A 118 -5.37 5.89 12.71
C ARG A 118 -4.76 5.46 14.04
N ASP A 119 -4.74 4.16 14.32
CA ASP A 119 -4.25 3.61 15.58
C ASP A 119 -2.97 2.78 15.39
N ALA A 120 -1.83 3.45 15.51
CA ALA A 120 -0.52 2.82 15.40
C ALA A 120 -0.24 1.81 16.54
N LYS A 121 -0.88 1.95 17.71
CA LYS A 121 -0.70 1.01 18.82
C LYS A 121 -1.42 -0.31 18.55
N ASN A 122 -2.63 -0.27 18.01
CA ASN A 122 -3.35 -1.49 17.62
C ASN A 122 -2.67 -2.15 16.42
N LEU A 123 -2.12 -1.38 15.47
CA LEU A 123 -1.25 -1.95 14.44
C LEU A 123 -0.06 -2.69 15.06
N ALA A 124 0.64 -2.08 16.02
CA ALA A 124 1.81 -2.70 16.66
C ALA A 124 1.46 -4.04 17.32
N LYS A 125 0.31 -4.14 18.02
CA LYS A 125 -0.16 -5.40 18.61
C LYS A 125 -0.43 -6.48 17.55
N ALA A 126 -1.10 -6.12 16.45
CA ALA A 126 -1.37 -7.05 15.36
C ALA A 126 -0.07 -7.52 14.68
N VAL A 127 0.89 -6.62 14.49
CA VAL A 127 2.22 -6.95 13.95
C VAL A 127 3.00 -7.86 14.91
N GLU A 128 2.94 -7.64 16.22
CA GLU A 128 3.61 -8.49 17.20
C GLU A 128 3.07 -9.92 17.14
N GLU A 129 1.75 -10.10 17.10
CA GLU A 129 1.12 -11.41 16.93
C GLU A 129 1.51 -12.04 15.59
N GLY A 130 1.54 -11.26 14.51
CA GLY A 130 2.03 -11.71 13.22
C GLY A 130 3.48 -12.18 13.25
N CYS A 131 4.37 -11.47 13.96
CA CYS A 131 5.76 -11.86 14.13
C CYS A 131 5.89 -13.15 14.97
N ARG A 132 5.06 -13.34 15.98
CA ARG A 132 5.00 -14.59 16.75
C ARG A 132 4.64 -15.78 15.85
N LEU A 133 3.63 -15.65 15.01
CA LEU A 133 3.24 -16.69 14.06
C LEU A 133 4.29 -16.92 12.97
N ALA A 134 4.91 -15.86 12.47
CA ALA A 134 6.02 -15.96 11.51
C ALA A 134 7.21 -16.74 12.11
N GLY A 135 7.46 -16.58 13.43
CA GLY A 135 8.41 -17.40 14.18
C GLY A 135 8.15 -18.91 14.08
N LEU A 136 6.88 -19.31 13.88
CA LEU A 136 6.41 -20.69 13.67
C LEU A 136 6.31 -21.06 12.17
N ASP A 137 7.07 -20.38 11.30
CA ASP A 137 7.13 -20.60 9.85
C ASP A 137 5.78 -20.37 9.13
N LYS A 138 4.90 -19.50 9.68
CA LYS A 138 3.65 -19.11 9.02
C LYS A 138 3.84 -17.91 8.11
N MET A 139 2.98 -17.83 7.11
CA MET A 139 2.83 -16.70 6.17
C MET A 139 1.63 -15.87 6.62
N VAL A 140 1.86 -14.75 7.29
CA VAL A 140 0.82 -13.97 7.92
C VAL A 140 0.44 -12.76 7.07
N THR A 141 -0.84 -12.45 7.01
CA THR A 141 -1.36 -11.18 6.50
C THR A 141 -2.30 -10.55 7.52
N LEU A 142 -2.33 -9.21 7.60
CA LEU A 142 -3.27 -8.52 8.47
C LEU A 142 -4.60 -8.32 7.74
N GLY A 143 -5.70 -8.71 8.37
CA GLY A 143 -7.04 -8.69 7.80
C GLY A 143 -7.93 -7.64 8.44
N VAL A 144 -8.57 -6.80 7.63
CA VAL A 144 -9.53 -5.78 8.06
C VAL A 144 -10.95 -6.28 7.85
N LYS A 145 -11.82 -6.13 8.86
CA LYS A 145 -13.21 -6.57 8.73
C LYS A 145 -13.95 -5.74 7.69
N PRO A 146 -14.57 -6.36 6.66
CA PRO A 146 -15.31 -5.65 5.65
C PRO A 146 -16.54 -4.94 6.21
N THR A 147 -16.75 -3.68 5.80
CA THR A 147 -17.90 -2.86 6.19
C THR A 147 -18.80 -2.50 5.00
N TYR A 148 -18.30 -2.64 3.77
CA TYR A 148 -19.02 -2.40 2.52
C TYR A 148 -18.41 -3.23 1.37
N PRO A 149 -19.09 -3.42 0.23
CA PRO A 149 -18.62 -4.27 -0.87
C PRO A 149 -17.58 -3.54 -1.74
N GLU A 150 -16.36 -3.31 -1.21
CA GLU A 150 -15.25 -2.69 -1.94
C GLU A 150 -14.72 -3.64 -3.02
N THR A 151 -14.67 -3.17 -4.26
CA THR A 151 -14.19 -3.94 -5.42
C THR A 151 -12.70 -3.76 -5.70
N GLY A 152 -12.07 -2.83 -5.01
CA GLY A 152 -10.63 -2.53 -5.12
C GLY A 152 -9.73 -3.37 -4.23
N TYR A 153 -10.30 -4.21 -3.33
CA TYR A 153 -9.56 -4.97 -2.33
C TYR A 153 -9.57 -6.47 -2.60
N GLY A 154 -8.55 -7.14 -2.07
CA GLY A 154 -8.55 -8.60 -1.94
C GLY A 154 -9.38 -9.05 -0.72
N TYR A 155 -10.10 -10.13 -0.86
CA TYR A 155 -10.93 -10.76 0.16
C TYR A 155 -10.34 -12.10 0.59
N MET A 156 -10.15 -12.28 1.89
CA MET A 156 -9.58 -13.47 2.51
C MET A 156 -10.65 -14.25 3.24
N GLU A 157 -10.97 -15.45 2.78
CA GLU A 157 -11.81 -16.39 3.52
C GLU A 157 -10.98 -17.06 4.62
N ILE A 158 -11.52 -17.14 5.81
CA ILE A 158 -10.88 -17.81 6.94
C ILE A 158 -11.63 -19.08 7.35
N TYR A 159 -10.92 -20.02 7.97
CA TYR A 159 -11.55 -21.07 8.78
C TYR A 159 -11.97 -20.46 10.11
N PRO A 160 -13.26 -20.51 10.48
CA PRO A 160 -13.76 -19.83 11.68
C PRO A 160 -13.32 -20.49 13.00
N GLU A 161 -12.75 -21.69 12.94
CA GLU A 161 -12.30 -22.48 14.07
C GLU A 161 -10.97 -21.90 14.61
N SER A 162 -11.05 -20.87 15.45
CA SER A 162 -9.95 -20.35 16.25
C SER A 162 -10.35 -20.36 17.72
N SER A 163 -9.44 -20.78 18.60
CA SER A 163 -9.73 -20.91 20.02
C SER A 163 -9.83 -19.58 20.77
N ASP A 164 -9.29 -18.49 20.21
CA ASP A 164 -9.10 -17.22 20.91
C ASP A 164 -9.38 -15.96 20.05
N ASN A 165 -9.78 -16.12 18.80
CA ASN A 165 -10.04 -15.03 17.84
C ASN A 165 -8.84 -14.09 17.57
N THR A 166 -7.63 -14.45 17.97
CA THR A 166 -6.43 -13.62 17.73
C THR A 166 -5.84 -13.83 16.35
N CYS A 167 -6.03 -15.03 15.77
CA CYS A 167 -5.61 -15.36 14.42
C CYS A 167 -6.46 -16.49 13.82
N TYR A 168 -6.48 -16.55 12.49
CA TYR A 168 -7.25 -17.53 11.73
C TYR A 168 -6.38 -18.16 10.64
N LYS A 169 -6.63 -19.44 10.31
CA LYS A 169 -6.03 -20.06 9.14
C LYS A 169 -6.71 -19.48 7.88
N LEU A 170 -5.88 -19.03 6.92
CA LEU A 170 -6.36 -18.61 5.61
C LEU A 170 -6.90 -19.83 4.84
N LYS A 171 -8.10 -19.70 4.27
CA LYS A 171 -8.74 -20.76 3.47
C LYS A 171 -8.59 -20.48 1.98
N THR A 172 -8.94 -19.27 1.54
CA THR A 172 -8.82 -18.84 0.15
C THR A 172 -8.69 -17.34 0.05
N PHE A 173 -8.24 -16.88 -1.10
CA PHE A 173 -8.07 -15.46 -1.43
C PHE A 173 -8.84 -15.15 -2.72
N VAL A 174 -9.54 -14.02 -2.76
CA VAL A 174 -10.28 -13.54 -3.93
C VAL A 174 -9.86 -12.10 -4.21
N GLU A 175 -9.09 -11.91 -5.27
CA GLU A 175 -8.57 -10.58 -5.63
C GLU A 175 -9.59 -9.77 -6.41
N LYS A 176 -9.93 -8.59 -5.91
CA LYS A 176 -10.77 -7.57 -6.57
C LYS A 176 -12.04 -8.12 -7.21
N PRO A 177 -12.96 -8.70 -6.42
CA PRO A 177 -14.22 -9.23 -6.95
C PRO A 177 -15.09 -8.12 -7.53
N ASP A 178 -16.06 -8.50 -8.37
CA ASP A 178 -17.14 -7.57 -8.73
C ASP A 178 -18.06 -7.26 -7.52
N GLU A 179 -18.87 -6.21 -7.61
CA GLU A 179 -19.71 -5.74 -6.51
C GLU A 179 -20.70 -6.81 -6.02
N LYS A 180 -21.28 -7.60 -6.93
CA LYS A 180 -22.19 -8.69 -6.60
C LYS A 180 -21.48 -9.77 -5.78
N THR A 181 -20.30 -10.15 -6.22
CA THR A 181 -19.45 -11.13 -5.52
C THR A 181 -19.01 -10.56 -4.17
N ALA A 182 -18.50 -9.34 -4.10
CA ALA A 182 -18.08 -8.68 -2.86
C ALA A 182 -19.22 -8.65 -1.82
N THR A 183 -20.44 -8.29 -2.25
CA THR A 183 -21.63 -8.30 -1.39
C THR A 183 -21.91 -9.71 -0.84
N ALA A 184 -21.85 -10.75 -1.67
CA ALA A 184 -22.06 -12.12 -1.24
C ALA A 184 -20.97 -12.61 -0.27
N LEU A 185 -19.71 -12.19 -0.46
CA LEU A 185 -18.60 -12.55 0.45
C LEU A 185 -18.81 -11.95 1.85
N ILE A 186 -19.21 -10.68 1.92
CA ILE A 186 -19.48 -10.01 3.20
C ILE A 186 -20.62 -10.71 3.96
N GLN A 187 -21.69 -11.09 3.27
CA GLN A 187 -22.85 -11.76 3.89
C GLN A 187 -22.50 -13.11 4.54
N LYS A 188 -21.44 -13.79 4.08
CA LYS A 188 -20.96 -15.03 4.70
C LYS A 188 -20.32 -14.81 6.07
N GLY A 189 -19.83 -13.60 6.39
CA GLY A 189 -19.32 -13.22 7.70
C GLY A 189 -17.93 -13.73 8.07
N ASN A 190 -17.32 -14.61 7.26
CA ASN A 190 -16.00 -15.21 7.48
C ASN A 190 -14.93 -14.70 6.52
N TYR A 191 -15.07 -13.46 6.05
CA TYR A 191 -14.13 -12.80 5.15
C TYR A 191 -13.50 -11.57 5.81
N PHE A 192 -12.25 -11.32 5.48
CA PHE A 192 -11.51 -10.10 5.77
C PHE A 192 -10.99 -9.47 4.49
N TRP A 193 -10.86 -8.15 4.44
CA TRP A 193 -10.06 -7.47 3.42
C TRP A 193 -8.57 -7.69 3.68
N SER A 194 -7.79 -7.89 2.64
CA SER A 194 -6.34 -7.84 2.74
C SER A 194 -5.88 -6.39 2.94
N SER A 195 -5.15 -6.13 4.02
CA SER A 195 -4.55 -4.82 4.25
C SER A 195 -3.29 -4.57 3.41
N GLY A 196 -2.80 -5.57 2.69
CA GLY A 196 -1.50 -5.51 2.01
C GLY A 196 -0.29 -5.56 2.95
N ILE A 197 -0.51 -5.77 4.25
CA ILE A 197 0.57 -5.94 5.24
C ILE A 197 0.82 -7.42 5.42
N PHE A 198 2.07 -7.86 5.17
CA PHE A 198 2.47 -9.26 5.25
C PHE A 198 3.63 -9.45 6.23
N ILE A 199 3.67 -10.59 6.93
CA ILE A 199 4.66 -10.87 7.97
C ILE A 199 5.09 -12.33 7.85
N PHE A 200 6.39 -12.58 7.65
CA PHE A 200 6.94 -13.92 7.53
C PHE A 200 8.46 -13.94 7.64
N LYS A 201 9.05 -15.09 7.91
CA LYS A 201 10.50 -15.26 7.76
C LYS A 201 10.89 -15.12 6.30
N ALA A 202 11.97 -14.39 6.02
CA ALA A 202 12.48 -14.19 4.66
C ALA A 202 12.71 -15.54 3.93
N LYS A 203 13.37 -16.50 4.59
CA LYS A 203 13.63 -17.83 4.04
C LYS A 203 12.35 -18.64 3.74
N VAL A 204 11.31 -18.50 4.59
CA VAL A 204 10.03 -19.20 4.37
C VAL A 204 9.34 -18.66 3.12
N PHE A 205 9.27 -17.33 2.99
CA PHE A 205 8.72 -16.71 1.80
C PHE A 205 9.49 -17.10 0.53
N LEU A 206 10.82 -17.06 0.57
CA LEU A 206 11.65 -17.45 -0.60
C LEU A 206 11.44 -18.91 -1.00
N SER A 207 11.27 -19.81 -0.02
CA SER A 207 10.95 -21.22 -0.28
C SER A 207 9.58 -21.41 -0.91
N GLU A 208 8.54 -20.70 -0.41
CA GLU A 208 7.20 -20.73 -0.98
C GLU A 208 7.20 -20.09 -2.39
N LEU A 209 7.93 -18.99 -2.59
CA LEU A 209 8.08 -18.35 -3.89
C LEU A 209 8.77 -19.28 -4.92
N GLU A 210 9.82 -20.01 -4.50
CA GLU A 210 10.48 -21.01 -5.36
C GLU A 210 9.52 -22.12 -5.77
N LYS A 211 8.67 -22.58 -4.84
CA LYS A 211 7.70 -23.64 -5.04
C LYS A 211 6.57 -23.22 -5.99
N TYR A 212 5.97 -22.04 -5.80
CA TYR A 212 4.75 -21.64 -6.51
C TYR A 212 4.99 -20.68 -7.67
N SER A 213 6.09 -19.93 -7.65
CA SER A 213 6.45 -18.92 -8.66
C SER A 213 7.93 -18.96 -9.00
N ASN A 214 8.41 -20.13 -9.43
CA ASN A 214 9.82 -20.42 -9.67
C ASN A 214 10.50 -19.45 -10.65
N GLU A 215 9.77 -18.94 -11.63
CA GLU A 215 10.30 -17.97 -12.59
C GLU A 215 10.65 -16.64 -11.91
N ILE A 216 9.77 -16.15 -11.01
CA ILE A 216 10.04 -14.95 -10.20
C ILE A 216 11.28 -15.19 -9.34
N TYR A 217 11.29 -16.30 -8.59
CA TYR A 217 12.39 -16.66 -7.71
C TYR A 217 13.75 -16.69 -8.45
N LYS A 218 13.84 -17.46 -9.54
CA LYS A 218 15.08 -17.63 -10.30
C LYS A 218 15.60 -16.32 -10.88
N ASN A 219 14.73 -15.55 -11.54
CA ASN A 219 15.14 -14.29 -12.15
C ASN A 219 15.49 -13.24 -11.10
N MET A 220 14.76 -13.18 -9.96
CA MET A 220 15.09 -12.28 -8.87
C MET A 220 16.40 -12.66 -8.20
N LYS A 221 16.64 -13.94 -7.92
CA LYS A 221 17.93 -14.43 -7.39
C LYS A 221 19.09 -14.02 -8.28
N LYS A 222 18.93 -14.11 -9.60
CA LYS A 222 19.93 -13.69 -10.57
C LYS A 222 20.12 -12.17 -10.59
N ALA A 223 19.01 -11.39 -10.59
CA ALA A 223 19.07 -9.92 -10.55
C ALA A 223 19.74 -9.43 -9.26
N PHE A 224 19.43 -10.06 -8.12
CA PHE A 224 20.00 -9.75 -6.82
C PHE A 224 21.48 -10.11 -6.71
N SER A 225 21.89 -11.28 -7.22
CA SER A 225 23.31 -11.72 -7.20
C SER A 225 24.23 -10.84 -8.03
N LYS A 226 23.69 -10.18 -9.07
CA LYS A 226 24.42 -9.26 -9.96
C LYS A 226 24.16 -7.79 -9.63
N ALA A 227 23.43 -7.51 -8.54
CA ALA A 227 23.10 -6.15 -8.16
C ALA A 227 24.34 -5.34 -7.80
N THR A 228 24.35 -4.07 -8.18
CA THR A 228 25.35 -3.11 -7.74
C THR A 228 25.01 -2.64 -6.33
N ARG A 229 26.00 -2.72 -5.43
CA ARG A 229 25.86 -2.31 -4.03
C ARG A 229 26.78 -1.14 -3.75
N LYS A 230 26.24 -0.10 -3.15
CA LYS A 230 27.02 1.04 -2.64
C LYS A 230 26.39 1.52 -1.35
N ASP A 231 27.11 1.45 -0.25
CA ASP A 231 26.61 1.76 1.09
C ASP A 231 25.33 0.95 1.39
N HIS A 232 24.23 1.64 1.73
CA HIS A 232 22.93 1.02 1.99
C HIS A 232 22.03 0.96 0.73
N CYS A 233 22.60 1.26 -0.46
CA CYS A 233 21.88 1.20 -1.74
C CYS A 233 22.14 -0.10 -2.46
N LEU A 234 21.08 -0.70 -2.99
CA LEU A 234 21.15 -1.88 -3.84
C LEU A 234 20.36 -1.62 -5.14
N ARG A 235 21.05 -1.63 -6.28
CA ARG A 235 20.44 -1.53 -7.61
C ARG A 235 20.40 -2.90 -8.26
N LEU A 236 19.17 -3.39 -8.50
CA LEU A 236 18.97 -4.70 -9.12
C LEU A 236 19.43 -4.71 -10.59
N GLU A 237 20.00 -5.84 -11.02
CA GLU A 237 20.47 -5.98 -12.40
C GLU A 237 19.30 -6.05 -13.37
N SER A 238 19.31 -5.15 -14.38
CA SER A 238 18.17 -4.85 -15.26
C SER A 238 17.78 -6.02 -16.17
N GLU A 239 18.75 -6.72 -16.78
CA GLU A 239 18.44 -7.73 -17.80
C GLU A 239 17.77 -8.98 -17.22
N SER A 240 18.14 -9.37 -15.99
CA SER A 240 17.46 -10.46 -15.29
C SER A 240 16.13 -9.99 -14.72
N PHE A 241 16.08 -8.76 -14.22
CA PHE A 241 14.85 -8.18 -13.64
C PHE A 241 13.74 -8.03 -14.69
N LYS A 242 14.05 -7.61 -15.90
CA LYS A 242 13.09 -7.49 -17.02
C LYS A 242 12.36 -8.79 -17.36
N LYS A 243 12.99 -9.93 -17.05
CA LYS A 243 12.40 -11.27 -17.29
C LYS A 243 11.41 -11.70 -16.23
N ILE A 244 11.30 -10.95 -15.12
CA ILE A 244 10.38 -11.27 -14.04
C ILE A 244 8.95 -10.93 -14.48
N PRO A 245 7.99 -11.86 -14.38
CA PRO A 245 6.60 -11.57 -14.69
C PRO A 245 6.01 -10.53 -13.72
N PHE A 246 5.06 -9.75 -14.21
CA PHE A 246 4.30 -8.80 -13.40
C PHE A 246 3.30 -9.55 -12.52
N CYS A 247 3.59 -9.67 -11.20
CA CYS A 247 2.81 -10.50 -10.30
C CYS A 247 2.79 -9.93 -8.88
N SER A 248 1.61 -9.88 -8.24
CA SER A 248 1.51 -9.53 -6.82
C SER A 248 1.98 -10.69 -5.92
N ILE A 249 2.31 -10.39 -4.67
CA ILE A 249 2.63 -11.40 -3.66
C ILE A 249 1.44 -12.34 -3.43
N ASP A 250 0.22 -11.81 -3.55
CA ASP A 250 -1.01 -12.57 -3.41
C ASP A 250 -1.08 -13.70 -4.42
N HIS A 251 -0.98 -13.37 -5.71
CA HIS A 251 -0.97 -14.35 -6.81
C HIS A 251 0.30 -15.21 -6.86
N ALA A 252 1.44 -14.67 -6.43
CA ALA A 252 2.68 -15.41 -6.47
C ALA A 252 2.76 -16.52 -5.40
N VAL A 253 2.18 -16.27 -4.20
CA VAL A 253 2.36 -17.14 -3.05
C VAL A 253 1.08 -17.29 -2.22
N MET A 254 0.40 -16.19 -1.82
CA MET A 254 -0.63 -16.25 -0.78
C MET A 254 -1.87 -17.05 -1.17
N GLU A 255 -2.22 -17.12 -2.45
CA GLU A 255 -3.33 -17.93 -2.96
C GLU A 255 -3.06 -19.44 -2.90
N TYR A 256 -1.79 -19.86 -2.82
CA TYR A 256 -1.40 -21.27 -2.95
C TYR A 256 -0.82 -21.86 -1.68
N THR A 257 -0.29 -21.02 -0.78
CA THR A 257 0.40 -21.51 0.41
C THR A 257 -0.57 -22.10 1.44
N ASP A 258 -0.23 -23.25 2.00
CA ASP A 258 -0.95 -23.88 3.13
C ASP A 258 -0.52 -23.32 4.51
N LYS A 259 0.49 -22.44 4.52
CA LYS A 259 1.01 -21.76 5.72
C LYS A 259 0.29 -20.45 6.03
N GLY A 260 -0.72 -20.06 5.22
CA GLY A 260 -1.41 -18.78 5.32
C GLY A 260 -2.17 -18.61 6.64
N MET A 261 -1.95 -17.47 7.31
CA MET A 261 -2.66 -17.05 8.52
C MET A 261 -3.15 -15.62 8.37
N VAL A 262 -4.30 -15.31 8.96
CA VAL A 262 -4.88 -13.97 9.02
C VAL A 262 -4.91 -13.51 10.46
N VAL A 263 -4.31 -12.36 10.76
CA VAL A 263 -4.44 -11.68 12.05
C VAL A 263 -5.37 -10.48 11.85
N PRO A 264 -6.48 -10.39 12.62
CA PRO A 264 -7.39 -9.25 12.53
C PRO A 264 -6.70 -7.93 12.85
N LEU A 265 -6.99 -6.90 12.05
CA LEU A 265 -6.50 -5.55 12.22
C LEU A 265 -7.69 -4.58 12.41
N ASP A 266 -7.82 -4.04 13.60
CA ASP A 266 -8.73 -2.95 13.92
C ASP A 266 -7.92 -1.72 14.34
N ALA A 267 -7.50 -0.94 13.33
CA ALA A 267 -6.61 0.20 13.51
C ALA A 267 -7.00 1.42 12.65
N GLY A 268 -8.24 1.48 12.16
CA GLY A 268 -8.67 2.56 11.27
C GLY A 268 -7.88 2.58 9.97
N TRP A 269 -7.68 1.41 9.36
CA TRP A 269 -6.95 1.25 8.10
C TRP A 269 -7.78 1.69 6.90
N SER A 270 -7.12 2.35 5.95
CA SER A 270 -7.62 2.58 4.59
C SER A 270 -6.46 2.63 3.59
N ASP A 271 -6.68 2.12 2.38
CA ASP A 271 -5.72 2.27 1.29
C ASP A 271 -5.76 3.67 0.64
N ILE A 272 -6.74 4.53 1.00
CA ILE A 272 -6.98 5.83 0.34
C ILE A 272 -6.95 5.69 -1.19
N GLY A 273 -7.64 4.68 -1.71
CA GLY A 273 -7.63 4.32 -3.13
C GLY A 273 -8.41 5.27 -4.03
N SER A 274 -9.13 6.25 -3.49
CA SER A 274 -9.95 7.21 -4.25
C SER A 274 -10.22 8.47 -3.45
N TRP A 275 -10.75 9.51 -4.12
CA TRP A 275 -11.25 10.73 -3.46
C TRP A 275 -12.39 10.46 -2.48
N HIS A 276 -13.22 9.44 -2.74
CA HIS A 276 -14.26 9.00 -1.81
C HIS A 276 -13.63 8.46 -0.53
N ALA A 277 -12.66 7.56 -0.64
CA ALA A 277 -11.95 6.99 0.51
C ALA A 277 -11.22 8.08 1.33
N LEU A 278 -10.68 9.10 0.65
CA LEU A 278 -10.06 10.23 1.33
C LEU A 278 -11.11 11.10 2.06
N TRP A 279 -12.25 11.38 1.42
CA TRP A 279 -13.37 12.06 2.08
C TRP A 279 -13.87 11.26 3.29
N ASP A 280 -13.98 9.94 3.18
CA ASP A 280 -14.43 9.09 4.28
C ASP A 280 -13.44 9.08 5.46
N TYR A 281 -12.17 9.12 5.17
CA TYR A 281 -11.09 9.10 6.16
C TYR A 281 -10.94 10.42 6.92
N GLN A 282 -11.10 11.57 6.27
CA GLN A 282 -10.86 12.88 6.89
C GLN A 282 -12.01 13.35 7.79
N ASP A 283 -11.71 14.26 8.72
CA ASP A 283 -12.68 14.87 9.59
C ASP A 283 -13.61 15.77 8.77
N LYS A 284 -14.90 15.77 9.12
CA LYS A 284 -15.97 16.43 8.39
C LYS A 284 -16.58 17.56 9.20
N ASP A 285 -17.05 18.61 8.52
CA ASP A 285 -17.87 19.65 9.13
C ASP A 285 -19.29 19.12 9.46
N SER A 286 -20.15 19.99 10.02
CA SER A 286 -21.53 19.66 10.39
C SER A 286 -22.43 19.26 9.21
N ASN A 287 -22.01 19.54 7.98
CA ASN A 287 -22.70 19.18 6.73
C ASN A 287 -22.03 17.97 6.03
N ASN A 288 -21.15 17.27 6.71
CA ASN A 288 -20.35 16.16 6.17
C ASN A 288 -19.44 16.58 5.00
N ASN A 289 -18.98 17.83 4.97
CA ASN A 289 -17.98 18.25 4.00
C ASN A 289 -16.55 18.12 4.56
N VAL A 290 -15.61 17.92 3.66
CA VAL A 290 -14.18 18.11 3.86
C VAL A 290 -13.77 19.33 3.04
N LEU A 291 -13.40 20.42 3.72
CA LEU A 291 -13.02 21.70 3.10
C LEU A 291 -11.57 22.00 3.47
N LEU A 292 -10.68 22.07 2.47
CA LEU A 292 -9.24 22.21 2.65
C LEU A 292 -8.68 23.35 1.81
N GLY A 293 -7.78 24.15 2.42
CA GLY A 293 -7.18 25.31 1.76
C GLY A 293 -8.14 26.50 1.70
N ASP A 294 -8.05 27.30 0.64
CA ASP A 294 -8.88 28.51 0.48
C ASP A 294 -10.24 28.15 -0.14
N VAL A 295 -11.22 27.83 0.71
CA VAL A 295 -12.54 27.32 0.32
C VAL A 295 -13.66 28.04 1.04
N LEU A 296 -14.68 28.51 0.29
CA LEU A 296 -15.96 28.97 0.82
C LEU A 296 -17.09 28.06 0.32
N ALA A 297 -17.93 27.56 1.23
CA ALA A 297 -19.04 26.69 0.89
C ALA A 297 -20.35 27.22 1.46
N LEU A 298 -21.36 27.41 0.59
CA LEU A 298 -22.71 27.81 0.96
C LEU A 298 -23.68 26.73 0.50
N ASP A 299 -24.57 26.26 1.39
CA ASP A 299 -25.56 25.21 1.10
C ASP A 299 -24.98 23.94 0.45
N THR A 300 -23.74 23.61 0.85
CA THR A 300 -22.97 22.47 0.31
C THR A 300 -22.94 21.35 1.35
N LYS A 301 -23.14 20.10 0.90
CA LYS A 301 -23.19 18.90 1.76
C LYS A 301 -22.45 17.72 1.16
N GLU A 302 -21.92 16.85 2.05
CA GLU A 302 -21.33 15.55 1.70
C GLU A 302 -20.25 15.62 0.60
N SER A 303 -19.51 16.73 0.55
CA SER A 303 -18.60 17.06 -0.52
C SER A 303 -17.15 17.15 -0.03
N TYR A 304 -16.20 16.92 -0.95
CA TYR A 304 -14.78 17.13 -0.72
C TYR A 304 -14.33 18.29 -1.61
N ILE A 305 -13.81 19.36 -1.03
CA ILE A 305 -13.35 20.52 -1.79
C ILE A 305 -11.96 20.91 -1.30
N LEU A 306 -11.00 20.92 -2.22
CA LEU A 306 -9.62 21.34 -2.00
C LEU A 306 -9.29 22.52 -2.92
N GLY A 307 -9.00 23.68 -2.33
CA GLY A 307 -8.45 24.86 -3.00
C GLY A 307 -7.00 25.04 -2.61
N LYS A 308 -6.06 24.57 -3.44
CA LYS A 308 -4.64 24.59 -3.10
C LYS A 308 -3.96 25.91 -3.44
N ASN A 309 -4.34 26.52 -4.56
CA ASN A 309 -3.69 27.72 -5.09
C ASN A 309 -4.67 28.90 -5.29
N ARG A 310 -5.95 28.66 -5.42
CA ARG A 310 -7.00 29.65 -5.68
C ARG A 310 -8.15 29.48 -4.70
N LEU A 311 -8.85 30.56 -4.42
CA LEU A 311 -10.14 30.49 -3.73
C LEU A 311 -11.12 29.66 -4.56
N VAL A 312 -11.67 28.62 -3.93
CA VAL A 312 -12.74 27.78 -4.49
C VAL A 312 -14.05 28.07 -3.76
N VAL A 313 -15.06 28.50 -4.49
CA VAL A 313 -16.39 28.79 -3.93
C VAL A 313 -17.40 27.75 -4.41
N GLY A 314 -18.03 27.03 -3.47
CA GLY A 314 -19.08 26.06 -3.75
C GLY A 314 -20.43 26.56 -3.25
N VAL A 315 -21.47 26.55 -4.09
CA VAL A 315 -22.83 26.99 -3.72
C VAL A 315 -23.85 25.93 -4.13
N GLY A 316 -24.66 25.46 -3.18
CA GLY A 316 -25.76 24.52 -3.44
C GLY A 316 -25.29 23.13 -3.93
N LEU A 317 -24.09 22.67 -3.53
CA LEU A 317 -23.50 21.42 -4.01
C LEU A 317 -23.83 20.25 -3.08
N LYS A 318 -23.90 19.05 -3.67
CA LYS A 318 -24.03 17.80 -2.93
C LYS A 318 -23.29 16.67 -3.65
N ASP A 319 -22.61 15.78 -2.86
CA ASP A 319 -21.91 14.62 -3.35
C ASP A 319 -20.86 14.94 -4.44
N ILE A 320 -20.14 16.05 -4.28
CA ILE A 320 -19.15 16.55 -5.25
C ILE A 320 -17.74 16.46 -4.68
N VAL A 321 -16.80 16.14 -5.54
CA VAL A 321 -15.36 16.29 -5.32
C VAL A 321 -14.86 17.41 -6.22
N ILE A 322 -14.25 18.43 -5.62
CA ILE A 322 -13.56 19.51 -6.33
C ILE A 322 -12.12 19.54 -5.83
N VAL A 323 -11.17 19.48 -6.76
CA VAL A 323 -9.74 19.55 -6.44
C VAL A 323 -9.09 20.56 -7.39
N GLU A 324 -8.65 21.67 -6.83
CA GLU A 324 -7.93 22.71 -7.56
C GLU A 324 -6.44 22.58 -7.28
N THR A 325 -5.66 22.56 -8.35
CA THR A 325 -4.20 22.64 -8.35
C THR A 325 -3.75 23.78 -9.28
N GLU A 326 -2.45 24.06 -9.35
CA GLU A 326 -1.93 25.15 -10.18
C GLU A 326 -2.40 25.08 -11.64
N ASP A 327 -2.44 23.88 -12.20
CA ASP A 327 -2.66 23.61 -13.64
C ASP A 327 -3.99 22.92 -13.96
N VAL A 328 -4.71 22.38 -12.95
CA VAL A 328 -5.91 21.56 -13.16
C VAL A 328 -6.97 21.86 -12.12
N VAL A 329 -8.24 21.85 -12.58
CA VAL A 329 -9.41 21.72 -11.70
C VAL A 329 -10.15 20.43 -12.03
N LEU A 330 -10.23 19.52 -11.10
CA LEU A 330 -11.09 18.33 -11.15
C LEU A 330 -12.43 18.65 -10.51
N VAL A 331 -13.51 18.37 -11.22
CA VAL A 331 -14.89 18.36 -10.67
C VAL A 331 -15.52 17.01 -11.00
N ALA A 332 -15.92 16.27 -9.98
CA ALA A 332 -16.49 14.94 -10.17
C ALA A 332 -17.61 14.65 -9.16
N ASN A 333 -18.56 13.83 -9.54
CA ASN A 333 -19.48 13.25 -8.56
C ASN A 333 -18.71 12.28 -7.64
N LYS A 334 -18.88 12.40 -6.33
CA LYS A 334 -18.19 11.60 -5.31
C LYS A 334 -18.32 10.08 -5.52
N ASN A 335 -19.49 9.64 -6.03
CA ASN A 335 -19.77 8.23 -6.28
C ASN A 335 -19.17 7.71 -7.61
N ARG A 336 -18.57 8.60 -8.42
CA ARG A 336 -17.95 8.27 -9.71
C ARG A 336 -16.46 8.54 -9.78
N VAL A 337 -15.81 8.83 -8.67
CA VAL A 337 -14.38 9.18 -8.63
C VAL A 337 -13.45 8.05 -9.06
N GLN A 338 -13.91 6.82 -9.12
CA GLN A 338 -13.13 5.72 -9.73
C GLN A 338 -12.90 5.93 -11.23
N ASP A 339 -13.79 6.67 -11.92
CA ASP A 339 -13.65 6.99 -13.33
C ASP A 339 -12.52 7.99 -13.61
N VAL A 340 -11.97 8.66 -12.60
CA VAL A 340 -10.79 9.54 -12.73
C VAL A 340 -9.63 8.82 -13.43
N LYS A 341 -9.45 7.51 -13.16
CA LYS A 341 -8.45 6.69 -13.83
C LYS A 341 -8.59 6.73 -15.36
N LYS A 342 -9.81 6.66 -15.90
CA LYS A 342 -10.09 6.71 -17.35
C LYS A 342 -9.71 8.05 -17.95
N ILE A 343 -9.90 9.15 -17.18
CA ILE A 343 -9.50 10.50 -17.60
C ILE A 343 -7.96 10.58 -17.68
N VAL A 344 -7.26 10.05 -16.67
CA VAL A 344 -5.78 10.02 -16.68
C VAL A 344 -5.25 9.22 -17.88
N GLU A 345 -5.81 8.04 -18.15
CA GLU A 345 -5.44 7.22 -19.33
C GLU A 345 -5.66 7.97 -20.66
N GLU A 346 -6.76 8.75 -20.76
CA GLU A 346 -7.03 9.58 -21.93
C GLU A 346 -6.04 10.74 -22.07
N LEU A 347 -5.69 11.40 -20.96
CA LEU A 347 -4.69 12.47 -20.95
C LEU A 347 -3.29 11.93 -21.30
N GLU A 348 -2.91 10.75 -20.81
CA GLU A 348 -1.66 10.06 -21.16
C GLU A 348 -1.63 9.74 -22.66
N ARG A 349 -2.71 9.22 -23.23
CA ARG A 349 -2.84 8.96 -24.66
C ARG A 349 -2.65 10.22 -25.48
N LYS A 350 -3.14 11.37 -25.00
CA LYS A 350 -2.98 12.69 -25.63
C LYS A 350 -1.63 13.35 -25.30
N LYS A 351 -0.80 12.75 -24.46
CA LYS A 351 0.45 13.33 -23.96
C LYS A 351 0.24 14.71 -23.32
N HIS A 352 -0.87 14.88 -22.60
CA HIS A 352 -1.19 16.14 -21.94
C HIS A 352 -0.25 16.38 -20.76
N PRO A 353 0.31 17.60 -20.59
CA PRO A 353 1.30 17.89 -19.54
C PRO A 353 0.77 17.65 -18.12
N ALA A 354 -0.53 17.75 -17.89
CA ALA A 354 -1.17 17.49 -16.59
C ALA A 354 -1.05 16.03 -16.09
N THR A 355 -0.37 15.15 -16.81
CA THR A 355 -0.09 13.77 -16.37
C THR A 355 1.30 13.59 -15.72
N ASN A 356 2.19 14.57 -15.88
CA ASN A 356 3.58 14.53 -15.40
C ASN A 356 3.74 15.06 -13.97
#